data_9a4eee40b6e2e6bd65305704f795aac6
#
_entry.id   9a4eee40b6e2e6bd65305704f795aac6
#
_cell.length_a   1.000
_cell.length_b   1.000
_cell.length_c   1.000
_cell.angle_alpha   90.00
_cell.angle_beta   90.00
_cell.angle_gamma   90.00
#
_symmetry.space_group_name_H-M   'P 1'
#
loop_
_entity.id
_entity.type
_entity.pdbx_description
1 polymer ?
#
loop_
_entity_poly.entity_id
_entity_poly.type
_entity_poly.pdbx_seq_one_letter_code
_entity_poly.pdbx_strand_id
1 'polypeptide(L)'
;AYTDKSKKGTGISLFIIDADAPGFTEKNKIHKLGHRSADTAELVFVNCEVPAENLLVGEGGFMGAMNTLLGARITHAAKSVGLAQAAFEFALQYSKEREAFGRTISKFQAISFNLARMSVQIETSKL
;
A
#
# COMPACT_ATOMS: atom_id res chain seq x y z
N ALA A 1 21.33 -3.40 -2.03
CA ALA A 1 22.21 -4.37 -2.72
C ALA A 1 22.98 -5.22 -1.71
N TYR A 2 23.44 -6.41 -2.12
CA TYR A 2 24.41 -7.19 -1.35
C TYR A 2 25.81 -6.57 -1.52
N THR A 3 26.39 -6.08 -0.43
CA THR A 3 27.79 -5.64 -0.38
C THR A 3 28.71 -6.76 0.09
N ASP A 4 28.18 -7.69 0.88
CA ASP A 4 28.88 -8.93 1.28
C ASP A 4 27.91 -10.12 1.25
N LYS A 5 28.01 -10.95 0.22
CA LYS A 5 27.17 -12.15 0.06
C LYS A 5 27.43 -13.24 1.10
N SER A 6 28.62 -13.27 1.69
CA SER A 6 28.99 -14.28 2.69
C SER A 6 28.19 -14.10 4.00
N LYS A 7 27.79 -12.88 4.30
CA LYS A 7 27.02 -12.50 5.50
C LYS A 7 25.51 -12.65 5.35
N LYS A 8 25.03 -13.20 4.24
CA LYS A 8 23.59 -13.39 3.96
C LYS A 8 22.81 -12.07 4.19
N GLY A 9 21.70 -12.09 4.91
CA GLY A 9 20.84 -10.92 5.13
C GLY A 9 21.51 -9.74 5.83
N THR A 10 22.54 -9.95 6.63
CA THR A 10 23.31 -8.88 7.27
C THR A 10 24.29 -8.18 6.33
N GLY A 11 24.65 -8.83 5.22
CA GLY A 11 25.52 -8.25 4.18
C GLY A 11 24.79 -7.37 3.14
N ILE A 12 23.57 -6.94 3.45
CA ILE A 12 22.78 -6.04 2.60
C ILE A 12 22.98 -4.60 3.06
N SER A 13 23.27 -3.71 2.11
CA SER A 13 23.35 -2.26 2.32
C SER A 13 22.28 -1.53 1.51
N LEU A 14 21.88 -0.36 1.99
CA LEU A 14 20.92 0.51 1.33
C LEU A 14 21.63 1.72 0.71
N PHE A 15 21.26 2.05 -0.50
CA PHE A 15 21.80 3.18 -1.26
C PHE A 15 20.68 4.06 -1.77
N ILE A 16 20.93 5.36 -1.86
CA ILE A 16 20.11 6.31 -2.62
C ILE A 16 20.68 6.34 -4.05
N ILE A 17 19.82 6.14 -5.04
CA ILE A 17 20.20 6.12 -6.44
C ILE A 17 19.37 7.17 -7.17
N ASP A 18 20.05 8.07 -7.89
CA ASP A 18 19.39 9.08 -8.70
C ASP A 18 18.71 8.43 -9.91
N ALA A 19 17.58 8.99 -10.32
CA ALA A 19 16.79 8.44 -11.40
C ALA A 19 17.48 8.52 -12.78
N ASP A 20 18.43 9.41 -12.91
CA ASP A 20 19.27 9.61 -14.11
C ASP A 20 20.65 8.94 -14.01
N ALA A 21 20.89 8.15 -12.96
CA ALA A 21 22.16 7.45 -12.77
C ALA A 21 22.49 6.55 -13.97
N PRO A 22 23.72 6.63 -14.53
CA PRO A 22 24.13 5.75 -15.62
C PRO A 22 23.99 4.28 -15.23
N GLY A 23 23.37 3.48 -16.10
CA GLY A 23 23.14 2.05 -15.84
C GLY A 23 21.87 1.74 -15.05
N PHE A 24 21.13 2.74 -14.59
CA PHE A 24 19.77 2.57 -14.08
C PHE A 24 18.74 2.69 -15.21
N THR A 25 17.76 1.83 -15.21
CA THR A 25 16.67 1.86 -16.19
C THR A 25 15.36 1.41 -15.55
N GLU A 26 14.35 2.24 -15.69
CA GLU A 26 12.97 1.84 -15.42
C GLU A 26 12.43 1.07 -16.63
N LYS A 27 12.00 -0.16 -16.43
CA LYS A 27 11.36 -0.98 -17.45
C LYS A 27 9.94 -1.33 -17.03
N ASN A 28 9.10 -1.56 -18.04
CA ASN A 28 7.80 -2.19 -17.89
C ASN A 28 6.97 -1.68 -16.70
N LYS A 29 6.24 -0.59 -16.90
CA LYS A 29 5.21 -0.17 -15.94
C LYS A 29 4.18 -1.30 -15.76
N ILE A 30 3.95 -1.68 -14.52
CA ILE A 30 3.05 -2.78 -14.17
C ILE A 30 1.62 -2.23 -14.07
N HIS A 31 0.73 -2.74 -14.90
CA HIS A 31 -0.70 -2.44 -14.83
C HIS A 31 -1.34 -3.16 -13.63
N LYS A 32 -1.79 -2.40 -12.65
CA LYS A 32 -2.39 -2.94 -11.41
C LYS A 32 -3.91 -2.92 -11.49
N LEU A 33 -4.56 -3.79 -10.71
CA LEU A 33 -6.01 -3.78 -10.54
C LEU A 33 -6.49 -2.49 -9.88
N GLY A 34 -5.82 -2.05 -8.81
CA GLY A 34 -6.10 -0.82 -8.07
C GLY A 34 -4.84 0.04 -7.88
N HIS A 35 -5.00 1.19 -7.25
CA HIS A 35 -3.92 2.17 -7.04
C HIS A 35 -3.19 2.57 -8.34
N ARG A 36 -3.92 2.74 -9.42
CA ARG A 36 -3.35 3.00 -10.75
C ARG A 36 -2.68 4.36 -10.87
N SER A 37 -3.00 5.30 -10.00
CA SER A 37 -2.33 6.61 -9.92
C SER A 37 -0.93 6.57 -9.29
N ALA A 38 -0.57 5.47 -8.63
CA ALA A 38 0.78 5.24 -8.13
C ALA A 38 1.50 4.26 -9.06
N ASP A 39 2.52 4.71 -9.76
CA ASP A 39 3.29 3.85 -10.65
C ASP A 39 3.99 2.71 -9.91
N THR A 40 4.06 1.58 -10.55
CA THR A 40 4.85 0.41 -10.13
C THR A 40 5.58 -0.08 -11.36
N ALA A 41 6.87 -0.28 -11.26
CA ALA A 41 7.70 -0.64 -12.40
C ALA A 41 8.78 -1.66 -12.01
N GLU A 42 9.32 -2.31 -13.02
CA GLU A 42 10.53 -3.10 -12.91
C GLU A 42 11.74 -2.17 -13.02
N LEU A 43 12.64 -2.25 -12.04
CA LEU A 43 13.87 -1.47 -12.00
C LEU A 43 15.05 -2.37 -12.33
N VAL A 44 15.89 -1.95 -13.28
CA VAL A 44 17.04 -2.71 -13.75
C VAL A 44 18.31 -1.88 -13.58
N PHE A 45 19.33 -2.50 -12.99
CA PHE A 45 20.63 -1.89 -12.76
C PHE A 45 21.70 -2.72 -13.48
N VAL A 46 22.40 -2.10 -14.43
CA VAL A 46 23.49 -2.74 -15.20
C VAL A 46 24.71 -1.85 -15.10
N ASN A 47 25.74 -2.31 -14.41
CA ASN A 47 26.96 -1.54 -14.17
C ASN A 47 26.67 -0.11 -13.66
N CYS A 48 25.66 0.02 -12.80
CA CYS A 48 25.27 1.30 -12.21
C CYS A 48 26.25 1.63 -11.08
N GLU A 49 27.08 2.64 -11.31
CA GLU A 49 28.01 3.16 -10.31
C GLU A 49 27.28 4.15 -9.41
N VAL A 50 27.41 3.95 -8.09
CA VAL A 50 26.77 4.81 -7.09
C VAL A 50 27.85 5.40 -6.19
N PRO A 51 27.91 6.73 -6.00
CA PRO A 51 28.85 7.36 -5.09
C PRO A 51 28.79 6.80 -3.68
N ALA A 52 29.92 6.72 -2.99
CA ALA A 52 29.98 6.18 -1.64
C ALA A 52 29.17 7.00 -0.63
N GLU A 53 29.04 8.30 -0.84
CA GLU A 53 28.22 9.22 -0.04
C GLU A 53 26.71 8.92 -0.13
N ASN A 54 26.27 8.22 -1.17
CA ASN A 54 24.87 7.79 -1.32
C ASN A 54 24.54 6.54 -0.48
N LEU A 55 25.48 6.03 0.29
CA LEU A 55 25.24 4.93 1.23
C LEU A 55 24.33 5.42 2.35
N LEU A 56 23.08 4.98 2.36
CA LEU A 56 22.09 5.34 3.39
C LEU A 56 22.30 4.51 4.67
N VAL A 57 22.44 3.20 4.51
CA VAL A 57 22.71 2.25 5.60
C VAL A 57 23.70 1.21 5.10
N GLY A 58 24.77 1.03 5.84
CA GLY A 58 25.77 0.00 5.58
C GLY A 58 25.26 -1.43 5.82
N GLU A 59 26.15 -2.34 6.15
CA GLU A 59 25.79 -3.72 6.47
C GLU A 59 24.70 -3.78 7.55
N GLY A 60 23.73 -4.67 7.37
CA GLY A 60 22.52 -4.71 8.18
C GLY A 60 21.36 -3.86 7.67
N GLY A 61 21.50 -3.20 6.52
CA GLY A 61 20.46 -2.37 5.89
C GLY A 61 19.13 -3.09 5.67
N PHE A 62 19.13 -4.42 5.55
CA PHE A 62 17.89 -5.20 5.49
C PHE A 62 17.00 -4.98 6.73
N MET A 63 17.59 -4.96 7.93
CA MET A 63 16.83 -4.68 9.15
C MET A 63 16.30 -3.24 9.18
N GLY A 64 17.08 -2.28 8.66
CA GLY A 64 16.62 -0.90 8.48
C GLY A 64 15.38 -0.82 7.57
N ALA A 65 15.39 -1.52 6.45
CA ALA A 65 14.24 -1.62 5.55
C ALA A 65 13.03 -2.28 6.24
N MET A 66 13.23 -3.36 6.99
CA MET A 66 12.17 -4.04 7.74
C MET A 66 11.53 -3.13 8.79
N ASN A 67 12.30 -2.35 9.51
CA ASN A 67 11.79 -1.38 10.48
C ASN A 67 10.91 -0.30 9.83
N THR A 68 11.30 0.17 8.65
CA THR A 68 10.46 1.10 7.86
C THR A 68 9.12 0.46 7.48
N LEU A 69 9.11 -0.83 7.12
CA LEU A 69 7.89 -1.57 6.79
C LEU A 69 6.95 -1.76 7.98
N LEU A 70 7.45 -1.77 9.23
CA LEU A 70 6.58 -1.80 10.41
C LEU A 70 5.68 -0.57 10.47
N GLY A 71 6.22 0.62 10.25
CA GLY A 71 5.42 1.86 10.14
C GLY A 71 4.43 1.81 8.98
N ALA A 72 4.85 1.28 7.83
CA ALA A 72 3.97 1.14 6.67
C ALA A 72 2.77 0.22 6.92
N ARG A 73 2.89 -0.81 7.74
CA ARG A 73 1.76 -1.69 8.11
C ARG A 73 0.65 -0.95 8.83
N ILE A 74 1.00 -0.06 9.75
CA ILE A 74 0.04 0.77 10.50
C ILE A 74 -0.70 1.71 9.55
N THR A 75 0.03 2.39 8.67
CA THR A 75 -0.58 3.31 7.70
C THR A 75 -1.48 2.59 6.69
N HIS A 76 -1.13 1.36 6.29
CA HIS A 76 -1.99 0.55 5.42
C HIS A 76 -3.26 0.07 6.12
N ALA A 77 -3.18 -0.27 7.41
CA ALA A 77 -4.38 -0.61 8.21
C ALA A 77 -5.32 0.60 8.29
N ALA A 78 -4.81 1.76 8.70
CA ALA A 78 -5.59 3.00 8.77
C ALA A 78 -6.22 3.39 7.42
N LYS A 79 -5.47 3.26 6.32
CA LYS A 79 -5.98 3.48 4.96
C LYS A 79 -7.13 2.54 4.60
N SER A 80 -7.02 1.26 4.97
CA SER A 80 -8.07 0.27 4.69
C SER A 80 -9.35 0.58 5.46
N VAL A 81 -9.25 1.00 6.72
CA VAL A 81 -10.40 1.45 7.52
C VAL A 81 -11.03 2.71 6.92
N GLY A 82 -10.21 3.69 6.50
CA GLY A 82 -10.73 4.90 5.85
C GLY A 82 -11.48 4.60 4.55
N LEU A 83 -10.98 3.66 3.74
CA LEU A 83 -11.65 3.23 2.52
C LEU A 83 -12.97 2.51 2.81
N ALA A 84 -12.99 1.64 3.82
CA ALA A 84 -14.19 0.95 4.25
C ALA A 84 -15.26 1.94 4.77
N GLN A 85 -14.86 2.95 5.53
CA GLN A 85 -15.72 4.03 6.01
C GLN A 85 -16.38 4.78 4.85
N ALA A 86 -15.59 5.22 3.87
CA ALA A 86 -16.10 5.94 2.71
C ALA A 86 -17.10 5.08 1.90
N ALA A 87 -16.77 3.81 1.67
CA ALA A 87 -17.66 2.88 0.96
C ALA A 87 -18.98 2.68 1.70
N PHE A 88 -18.94 2.56 3.04
CA PHE A 88 -20.12 2.46 3.88
C PHE A 88 -21.00 3.70 3.80
N GLU A 89 -20.44 4.88 3.91
CA GLU A 89 -21.16 6.15 3.82
C GLU A 89 -21.88 6.30 2.47
N PHE A 90 -21.19 5.97 1.38
CA PHE A 90 -21.77 5.93 0.04
C PHE A 90 -22.95 4.94 -0.06
N ALA A 91 -22.75 3.72 0.43
CA ALA A 91 -23.79 2.69 0.43
C ALA A 91 -25.00 3.08 1.28
N LEU A 92 -24.76 3.65 2.46
CA LEU A 92 -25.81 4.13 3.35
C LEU A 92 -26.64 5.25 2.70
N GLN A 93 -25.98 6.23 2.11
CA GLN A 93 -26.65 7.34 1.43
C GLN A 93 -27.47 6.82 0.24
N TYR A 94 -26.85 6.03 -0.63
CA TYR A 94 -27.54 5.44 -1.78
C TYR A 94 -28.77 4.61 -1.38
N SER A 95 -28.67 3.85 -0.29
CA SER A 95 -29.77 3.03 0.20
C SER A 95 -31.01 3.83 0.65
N LYS A 96 -30.80 5.09 1.07
CA LYS A 96 -31.87 6.02 1.46
C LYS A 96 -32.55 6.71 0.29
N GLU A 97 -31.86 6.77 -0.86
CA GLU A 97 -32.34 7.47 -2.06
C GLU A 97 -32.92 6.49 -3.10
N ARG A 98 -32.29 5.33 -3.26
CA ARG A 98 -32.70 4.34 -4.24
C ARG A 98 -34.01 3.67 -3.82
N GLU A 99 -35.00 3.74 -4.71
CA GLU A 99 -36.27 3.06 -4.55
C GLU A 99 -36.34 1.77 -5.39
N ALA A 100 -36.97 0.75 -4.81
CA ALA A 100 -37.36 -0.50 -5.46
C ALA A 100 -38.60 -1.06 -4.77
N PHE A 101 -39.49 -1.64 -5.56
CA PHE A 101 -40.76 -2.21 -5.04
C PHE A 101 -41.57 -1.21 -4.20
N GLY A 102 -41.62 0.06 -4.61
CA GLY A 102 -42.43 1.11 -3.99
C GLY A 102 -41.90 1.70 -2.68
N ARG A 103 -40.64 1.43 -2.32
CA ARG A 103 -39.99 2.01 -1.13
C ARG A 103 -38.47 2.08 -1.27
N THR A 104 -37.83 2.89 -0.43
CA THR A 104 -36.36 2.97 -0.40
C THR A 104 -35.75 1.62 -0.01
N ILE A 105 -34.62 1.27 -0.63
CA ILE A 105 -34.00 -0.04 -0.40
C ILE A 105 -33.47 -0.21 1.03
N SER A 106 -33.22 0.87 1.75
CA SER A 106 -32.86 0.83 3.19
C SER A 106 -33.95 0.16 4.07
N LYS A 107 -35.20 0.08 3.60
CA LYS A 107 -36.31 -0.56 4.34
C LYS A 107 -36.34 -2.09 4.21
N PHE A 108 -35.48 -2.66 3.35
CA PHE A 108 -35.37 -4.12 3.24
C PHE A 108 -34.33 -4.64 4.24
N GLN A 109 -34.70 -5.65 5.03
CA GLN A 109 -33.83 -6.23 6.06
C GLN A 109 -32.49 -6.74 5.51
N ALA A 110 -32.49 -7.31 4.31
CA ALA A 110 -31.26 -7.74 3.63
C ALA A 110 -30.25 -6.59 3.46
N ILE A 111 -30.70 -5.38 3.22
CA ILE A 111 -29.86 -4.20 3.06
C ILE A 111 -29.52 -3.61 4.43
N SER A 112 -30.52 -3.37 5.30
CA SER A 112 -30.30 -2.73 6.60
C SER A 112 -29.39 -3.56 7.51
N PHE A 113 -29.52 -4.90 7.50
CA PHE A 113 -28.65 -5.78 8.30
C PHE A 113 -27.21 -5.80 7.79
N ASN A 114 -27.01 -5.76 6.46
CA ASN A 114 -25.68 -5.65 5.91
C ASN A 114 -25.01 -4.30 6.28
N LEU A 115 -25.75 -3.20 6.19
CA LEU A 115 -25.24 -1.90 6.61
C LEU A 115 -24.91 -1.87 8.11
N ALA A 116 -25.75 -2.44 8.96
CA ALA A 116 -25.48 -2.55 10.40
C ALA A 116 -24.20 -3.36 10.67
N ARG A 117 -24.03 -4.50 9.96
CA ARG A 117 -22.82 -5.33 10.09
C ARG A 117 -21.57 -4.59 9.64
N MET A 118 -21.64 -3.87 8.50
CA MET A 118 -20.53 -3.05 8.02
C MET A 118 -20.13 -1.98 9.05
N SER A 119 -21.11 -1.28 9.63
CA SER A 119 -20.86 -0.28 10.68
C SER A 119 -20.12 -0.87 11.87
N VAL A 120 -20.57 -2.01 12.39
CA VAL A 120 -19.90 -2.70 13.51
C VAL A 120 -18.48 -3.10 13.15
N GLN A 121 -18.27 -3.67 11.96
CA GLN A 121 -16.93 -4.08 11.51
C GLN A 121 -15.97 -2.90 11.36
N ILE A 122 -16.43 -1.76 10.87
CA ILE A 122 -15.62 -0.54 10.74
C ILE A 122 -15.25 -0.02 12.13
N GLU A 123 -16.21 0.11 13.05
CA GLU A 123 -15.94 0.60 14.40
C GLU A 123 -14.97 -0.31 15.16
N THR A 124 -15.15 -1.64 15.08
CA THR A 124 -14.21 -2.57 15.70
C THR A 124 -12.82 -2.57 15.06
N SER A 125 -12.70 -2.18 13.79
CA SER A 125 -11.40 -2.08 13.09
C SER A 125 -10.64 -0.80 13.42
N LYS A 126 -11.27 0.19 14.05
CA LYS A 126 -10.63 1.43 14.53
C LYS A 126 -9.94 1.25 15.88
N LEU A 127 -10.29 0.22 16.63
CA LEU A 127 -9.73 -0.09 17.96
C LEU A 127 -8.40 -0.84 17.87
#